data_d2fd480a00d01d9235ca18bfa5f19513
#
_entry.id   d2fd480a00d01d9235ca18bfa5f19513
#
_cell.length_a   1.000
_cell.length_b   1.000
_cell.length_c   1.000
_cell.angle_alpha   90.00
_cell.angle_beta   90.00
_cell.angle_gamma   90.00
#
_symmetry.space_group_name_H-M   'P 1'
#
loop_
_entity.id
_entity.type
_entity.pdbx_description
1 polymer ?
#
loop_
_entity_poly.entity_id
_entity_poly.type
_entity_poly.pdbx_seq_one_letter_code
_entity_poly.pdbx_strand_id
1 'polypeptide(L)'
;MSEEKRSLFGRLRAQLSRTRESFVANVRGLFAGHSVIDDDLLEKLEQVLIQGDIGVDTTMSIIEDMRKLAREQRVTNPDEFVTLLKEELITILTPGDHTLKWKSEDGPHVTLIAGVNGSGKTTTTGKIAAKLKADGKS
;
A
#
# COMPACT_ATOMS: atom_id res chain seq x y z
N MET A 1 -19.04 9.83 12.20
CA MET A 1 -17.77 9.04 12.15
C MET A 1 -17.15 9.19 13.54
N SER A 2 -17.18 8.11 14.35
CA SER A 2 -16.84 8.16 15.78
C SER A 2 -15.36 8.48 16.03
N GLU A 3 -15.07 9.16 17.15
CA GLU A 3 -13.70 9.50 17.59
C GLU A 3 -12.77 8.28 17.70
N GLU A 4 -13.29 7.09 18.03
CA GLU A 4 -12.53 5.83 18.05
C GLU A 4 -11.98 5.41 16.69
N LYS A 5 -12.71 5.63 15.58
CA LYS A 5 -12.21 5.36 14.23
C LYS A 5 -11.02 6.27 13.88
N ARG A 6 -11.08 7.55 14.28
CA ARG A 6 -9.96 8.49 14.13
C ARG A 6 -8.72 8.06 14.92
N SER A 7 -8.89 7.54 16.13
CA SER A 7 -7.79 7.08 16.99
C SER A 7 -7.09 5.83 16.43
N LEU A 8 -7.82 4.84 15.92
CA LEU A 8 -7.26 3.61 15.34
C LEU A 8 -6.50 3.88 14.03
N PHE A 9 -7.08 4.66 13.13
CA PHE A 9 -6.40 5.07 11.89
C PHE A 9 -5.19 5.96 12.17
N GLY A 10 -5.24 6.81 13.20
CA GLY A 10 -4.11 7.62 13.63
C GLY A 10 -2.93 6.77 14.12
N ARG A 11 -3.19 5.72 14.91
CA ARG A 11 -2.16 4.79 15.39
C ARG A 11 -1.57 3.94 14.27
N LEU A 12 -2.39 3.41 13.37
CA LEU A 12 -1.92 2.67 12.19
C LEU A 12 -1.04 3.55 11.30
N ARG A 13 -1.49 4.77 11.05
CA ARG A 13 -0.73 5.75 10.25
C ARG A 13 0.61 6.09 10.90
N ALA A 14 0.66 6.22 12.23
CA ALA A 14 1.91 6.46 12.96
C ALA A 14 2.86 5.26 12.93
N GLN A 15 2.35 4.03 12.98
CA GLN A 15 3.17 2.83 12.89
C GLN A 15 3.75 2.59 11.48
N LEU A 16 3.01 2.98 10.44
CA LEU A 16 3.45 2.87 9.04
C LEU A 16 4.26 4.09 8.58
N SER A 17 4.38 5.15 9.39
CA SER A 17 5.07 6.39 9.00
C SER A 17 6.52 6.15 8.64
N ARG A 18 7.25 5.36 9.43
CA ARG A 18 8.67 5.07 9.20
C ARG A 18 8.91 4.32 7.89
N THR A 19 8.11 3.28 7.62
CA THR A 19 8.22 2.50 6.39
C THR A 19 7.90 3.38 5.17
N ARG A 20 6.84 4.15 5.26
CA ARG A 20 6.46 5.10 4.20
C ARG A 20 7.53 6.17 3.98
N GLU A 21 8.04 6.78 5.05
CA GLU A 21 9.07 7.81 4.98
C GLU A 21 10.36 7.27 4.39
N SER A 22 10.77 6.06 4.80
CA SER A 22 11.93 5.38 4.23
C SER A 22 11.75 5.09 2.75
N PHE A 23 10.59 4.56 2.34
CA PHE A 23 10.29 4.29 0.93
C PHE A 23 10.31 5.57 0.09
N VAL A 24 9.62 6.62 0.54
CA VAL A 24 9.61 7.92 -0.15
C VAL A 24 10.99 8.54 -0.21
N ALA A 25 11.78 8.43 0.86
CA ALA A 25 13.17 8.92 0.88
C ALA A 25 14.05 8.15 -0.13
N ASN A 26 13.88 6.82 -0.22
CA ASN A 26 14.60 6.01 -1.20
C ASN A 26 14.23 6.43 -2.64
N VAL A 27 12.94 6.58 -2.95
CA VAL A 27 12.49 7.03 -4.28
C VAL A 27 13.01 8.44 -4.60
N ARG A 28 12.94 9.39 -3.66
CA ARG A 28 13.53 10.73 -3.86
C ARG A 28 15.03 10.68 -4.04
N GLY A 29 15.72 9.79 -3.33
CA GLY A 29 17.15 9.57 -3.44
C GLY A 29 17.61 9.13 -4.82
N LEU A 30 16.73 8.50 -5.62
CA LEU A 30 17.04 8.12 -7.01
C LEU A 30 17.35 9.33 -7.89
N PHE A 31 16.82 10.49 -7.56
CA PHE A 31 17.08 11.74 -8.29
C PHE A 31 18.45 12.38 -7.96
N ALA A 32 19.20 11.84 -6.99
CA ALA A 32 20.53 12.33 -6.70
C ALA A 32 21.46 12.10 -7.92
N GLY A 33 21.77 13.19 -8.62
CA GLY A 33 22.57 13.15 -9.85
C GLY A 33 21.78 13.00 -11.16
N HIS A 34 20.45 12.87 -11.11
CA HIS A 34 19.59 12.78 -12.29
C HIS A 34 18.75 14.06 -12.42
N SER A 35 18.82 14.70 -13.56
CA SER A 35 17.98 15.85 -13.92
C SER A 35 16.79 15.48 -14.82
N VAL A 36 16.74 14.23 -15.25
CA VAL A 36 15.74 13.69 -16.16
C VAL A 36 15.39 12.27 -15.71
N ILE A 37 14.16 11.85 -15.95
CA ILE A 37 13.74 10.46 -15.75
C ILE A 37 14.23 9.65 -16.94
N ASP A 38 15.34 8.98 -16.77
CA ASP A 38 16.00 8.11 -17.75
C ASP A 38 15.84 6.63 -17.37
N ASP A 39 16.37 5.75 -18.20
CA ASP A 39 16.29 4.32 -17.98
C ASP A 39 17.07 3.89 -16.72
N ASP A 40 18.18 4.55 -16.39
CA ASP A 40 18.97 4.26 -15.18
C ASP A 40 18.18 4.57 -13.90
N LEU A 41 17.43 5.67 -13.87
CA LEU A 41 16.54 6.00 -12.76
C LEU A 41 15.41 4.98 -12.63
N LEU A 42 14.83 4.52 -13.74
CA LEU A 42 13.76 3.53 -13.73
C LEU A 42 14.26 2.14 -13.31
N GLU A 43 15.47 1.72 -13.69
CA GLU A 43 16.10 0.49 -13.21
C GLU A 43 16.34 0.53 -11.69
N LYS A 44 16.76 1.67 -11.16
CA LYS A 44 16.90 1.87 -9.72
C LYS A 44 15.55 1.85 -9.01
N LEU A 45 14.50 2.43 -9.60
CA LEU A 45 13.14 2.33 -9.07
C LEU A 45 12.67 0.88 -9.01
N GLU A 46 12.91 0.09 -10.06
CA GLU A 46 12.61 -1.34 -10.09
C GLU A 46 13.24 -2.07 -8.89
N GLN A 47 14.52 -1.82 -8.62
CA GLN A 47 15.20 -2.40 -7.46
C GLN A 47 14.54 -2.00 -6.12
N VAL A 48 14.14 -0.74 -5.97
CA VAL A 48 13.45 -0.26 -4.76
C VAL A 48 12.08 -0.93 -4.58
N LEU A 49 11.34 -1.14 -5.67
CA LEU A 49 10.03 -1.80 -5.64
C LEU A 49 10.16 -3.29 -5.28
N ILE A 50 11.12 -4.00 -5.88
CA ILE A 50 11.42 -5.41 -5.58
C ILE A 50 11.90 -5.57 -4.13
N GLN A 51 12.78 -4.70 -3.63
CA GLN A 51 13.20 -4.70 -2.23
C GLN A 51 12.05 -4.40 -1.27
N GLY A 52 11.04 -3.68 -1.74
CA GLY A 52 9.77 -3.44 -1.03
C GLY A 52 8.80 -4.63 -1.06
N ASP A 53 9.24 -5.79 -1.55
CA ASP A 53 8.44 -7.03 -1.68
C ASP A 53 7.27 -6.90 -2.67
N ILE A 54 7.39 -6.03 -3.65
CA ILE A 54 6.48 -5.96 -4.79
C ILE A 54 6.89 -7.03 -5.81
N GLY A 55 5.95 -7.89 -6.20
CA GLY A 55 6.21 -8.97 -7.15
C GLY A 55 6.75 -8.45 -8.49
N VAL A 56 7.58 -9.26 -9.15
CA VAL A 56 8.30 -8.87 -10.39
C VAL A 56 7.33 -8.39 -11.48
N ASP A 57 6.26 -9.14 -11.75
CA ASP A 57 5.29 -8.79 -12.80
C ASP A 57 4.62 -7.44 -12.53
N THR A 58 4.23 -7.18 -11.29
CA THR A 58 3.65 -5.90 -10.88
C THR A 58 4.68 -4.77 -10.99
N THR A 59 5.92 -5.02 -10.58
CA THR A 59 7.01 -4.05 -10.70
C THR A 59 7.26 -3.68 -12.16
N MET A 60 7.34 -4.65 -13.06
CA MET A 60 7.52 -4.38 -14.49
C MET A 60 6.39 -3.54 -15.08
N SER A 61 5.13 -3.84 -14.72
CA SER A 61 3.99 -3.02 -15.13
C SER A 61 4.11 -1.58 -14.64
N ILE A 62 4.44 -1.38 -13.35
CA ILE A 62 4.65 -0.05 -12.77
C ILE A 62 5.75 0.71 -13.52
N ILE A 63 6.89 0.07 -13.80
CA ILE A 63 8.01 0.70 -14.51
C ILE A 63 7.59 1.14 -15.92
N GLU A 64 6.84 0.31 -16.65
CA GLU A 64 6.36 0.65 -17.99
C GLU A 64 5.39 1.85 -17.95
N ASP A 65 4.43 1.84 -17.04
CA ASP A 65 3.49 2.93 -16.87
C ASP A 65 4.16 4.22 -16.40
N MET A 66 5.11 4.14 -15.46
CA MET A 66 5.89 5.29 -15.01
C MET A 66 6.75 5.87 -16.13
N ARG A 67 7.35 5.03 -17.00
CA ARG A 67 8.10 5.47 -18.19
C ARG A 67 7.21 6.27 -19.13
N LYS A 68 6.00 5.81 -19.38
CA LYS A 68 5.02 6.47 -20.25
C LYS A 68 4.54 7.78 -19.64
N LEU A 69 4.08 7.75 -18.39
CA LEU A 69 3.56 8.92 -17.67
C LEU A 69 4.61 10.03 -17.54
N ALA A 70 5.85 9.66 -17.21
CA ALA A 70 6.94 10.61 -17.09
C ALA A 70 7.24 11.35 -18.42
N ARG A 71 7.15 10.63 -19.55
CA ARG A 71 7.32 11.23 -20.88
C ARG A 71 6.16 12.14 -21.27
N GLU A 72 4.93 11.68 -21.04
CA GLU A 72 3.71 12.42 -21.38
C GLU A 72 3.58 13.72 -20.57
N GLN A 73 3.88 13.68 -19.27
CA GLN A 73 3.74 14.79 -18.35
C GLN A 73 5.02 15.63 -18.22
N ARG A 74 6.11 15.23 -18.89
CA ARG A 74 7.42 15.91 -18.85
C ARG A 74 7.92 16.15 -17.43
N VAL A 75 7.77 15.13 -16.57
CA VAL A 75 8.18 15.19 -15.16
C VAL A 75 9.69 15.33 -15.05
N THR A 76 10.15 16.31 -14.30
CA THR A 76 11.56 16.60 -14.10
C THR A 76 11.97 16.71 -12.63
N ASN A 77 11.01 16.68 -11.71
CA ASN A 77 11.31 16.81 -10.30
C ASN A 77 10.87 15.59 -9.46
N PRO A 78 11.58 15.32 -8.34
CA PRO A 78 11.32 14.17 -7.49
C PRO A 78 9.91 14.12 -6.89
N ASP A 79 9.34 15.24 -6.53
CA ASP A 79 8.04 15.29 -5.84
C ASP A 79 6.89 14.99 -6.79
N GLU A 80 6.97 15.45 -8.03
CA GLU A 80 6.01 15.05 -9.08
C GLU A 80 6.12 13.57 -9.38
N PHE A 81 7.33 13.03 -9.48
CA PHE A 81 7.53 11.60 -9.73
C PHE A 81 6.98 10.73 -8.60
N VAL A 82 7.21 11.10 -7.33
CA VAL A 82 6.62 10.41 -6.18
C VAL A 82 5.09 10.49 -6.22
N THR A 83 4.54 11.60 -6.66
CA THR A 83 3.08 11.77 -6.78
C THR A 83 2.52 10.86 -7.85
N LEU A 84 3.14 10.80 -9.03
CA LEU A 84 2.75 9.87 -10.11
C LEU A 84 2.85 8.41 -9.68
N LEU A 85 3.96 8.01 -9.06
CA LEU A 85 4.12 6.66 -8.55
C LEU A 85 3.04 6.29 -7.53
N LYS A 86 2.67 7.23 -6.66
CA LYS A 86 1.57 7.03 -5.71
C LYS A 86 0.22 6.84 -6.40
N GLU A 87 -0.06 7.63 -7.43
CA GLU A 87 -1.30 7.53 -8.21
C GLU A 87 -1.37 6.18 -8.95
N GLU A 88 -0.27 5.74 -9.53
CA GLU A 88 -0.16 4.43 -10.17
C GLU A 88 -0.41 3.29 -9.18
N LEU A 89 0.23 3.32 -8.01
CA LEU A 89 -0.01 2.32 -6.96
C LEU A 89 -1.47 2.32 -6.48
N ILE A 90 -2.11 3.49 -6.39
CA ILE A 90 -3.55 3.58 -6.05
C ILE A 90 -4.39 2.96 -7.16
N THR A 91 -4.06 3.19 -8.42
CA THR A 91 -4.76 2.62 -9.58
C THR A 91 -4.71 1.10 -9.56
N ILE A 92 -3.55 0.50 -9.25
CA ILE A 92 -3.39 -0.95 -9.11
C ILE A 92 -4.20 -1.52 -7.93
N LEU A 93 -4.24 -0.80 -6.81
CA LEU A 93 -4.91 -1.24 -5.59
C LEU A 93 -6.42 -0.99 -5.55
N THR A 94 -6.94 -0.13 -6.42
CA THR A 94 -8.36 0.28 -6.42
C THR A 94 -9.33 -0.76 -7.00
N PRO A 95 -8.98 -1.55 -8.04
CA PRO A 95 -9.89 -2.53 -8.62
C PRO A 95 -10.31 -3.60 -7.61
N GLY A 96 -11.60 -3.93 -7.59
CA GLY A 96 -12.16 -4.99 -6.76
C GLY A 96 -13.05 -4.49 -5.61
N ASP A 97 -13.77 -5.44 -5.02
CA ASP A 97 -14.58 -5.20 -3.82
C ASP A 97 -13.73 -5.47 -2.57
N HIS A 98 -13.26 -4.41 -1.92
CA HIS A 98 -12.45 -4.46 -0.71
C HIS A 98 -13.28 -4.48 0.57
N THR A 99 -14.59 -4.66 0.46
CA THR A 99 -15.48 -4.74 1.62
C THR A 99 -15.39 -6.10 2.30
N LEU A 100 -15.31 -6.11 3.63
CA LEU A 100 -15.44 -7.32 4.41
C LEU A 100 -16.91 -7.74 4.44
N LYS A 101 -17.25 -8.84 3.78
CA LYS A 101 -18.59 -9.42 3.78
C LYS A 101 -18.75 -10.27 5.04
N TRP A 102 -19.61 -9.82 5.97
CA TRP A 102 -19.86 -10.49 7.25
C TRP A 102 -21.20 -11.21 7.29
N LYS A 103 -21.89 -11.35 6.16
CA LYS A 103 -23.14 -12.10 6.05
C LYS A 103 -22.93 -13.32 5.19
N SER A 104 -23.40 -14.47 5.66
CA SER A 104 -23.65 -15.65 4.86
C SER A 104 -25.17 -15.78 4.70
N GLU A 105 -25.64 -16.12 3.51
CA GLU A 105 -27.07 -16.35 3.25
C GLU A 105 -27.49 -17.73 3.75
N ASP A 106 -26.56 -18.70 3.77
CA ASP A 106 -26.82 -20.12 4.02
C ASP A 106 -26.15 -20.68 5.28
N GLY A 107 -25.84 -19.85 6.27
CA GLY A 107 -25.23 -20.35 7.52
C GLY A 107 -24.26 -19.37 8.19
N PRO A 108 -23.43 -19.85 9.12
CA PRO A 108 -22.47 -18.99 9.80
C PRO A 108 -21.37 -18.49 8.86
N HIS A 109 -20.99 -17.24 8.99
CA HIS A 109 -19.81 -16.70 8.31
C HIS A 109 -18.54 -17.20 8.99
N VAL A 110 -17.71 -17.95 8.27
CA VAL A 110 -16.44 -18.51 8.78
C VAL A 110 -15.26 -17.69 8.27
N THR A 111 -14.45 -17.18 9.18
CA THR A 111 -13.22 -16.45 8.87
C THR A 111 -12.01 -17.20 9.44
N LEU A 112 -11.10 -17.62 8.56
CA LEU A 112 -9.84 -18.24 8.94
C LEU A 112 -8.74 -17.19 9.05
N ILE A 113 -8.06 -17.12 10.22
CA ILE A 113 -6.91 -16.24 10.43
C ILE A 113 -5.65 -17.11 10.53
N ALA A 114 -4.79 -17.00 9.53
CA ALA A 114 -3.54 -17.74 9.42
C ALA A 114 -2.31 -16.84 9.57
N GLY A 115 -1.19 -17.40 10.00
CA GLY A 115 0.08 -16.70 10.11
C GLY A 115 1.07 -17.45 11.00
N VAL A 116 2.34 -17.03 10.98
CA VAL A 116 3.41 -17.61 11.81
C VAL A 116 3.24 -17.23 13.30
N ASN A 117 3.96 -17.91 14.18
CA ASN A 117 3.93 -17.60 15.62
C ASN A 117 4.38 -16.15 15.86
N GLY A 118 3.69 -15.43 16.73
CA GLY A 118 4.00 -14.03 17.03
C GLY A 118 3.45 -13.00 16.02
N SER A 119 2.83 -13.41 14.90
CA SER A 119 2.29 -12.50 13.88
C SER A 119 1.05 -11.69 14.29
N GLY A 120 0.57 -11.87 15.52
CA GLY A 120 -0.59 -11.12 16.03
C GLY A 120 -1.96 -11.71 15.70
N LYS A 121 -2.05 -13.00 15.32
CA LYS A 121 -3.31 -13.67 15.00
C LYS A 121 -4.38 -13.49 16.08
N THR A 122 -4.08 -13.87 17.32
CA THR A 122 -5.00 -13.77 18.45
C THR A 122 -5.43 -12.33 18.72
N THR A 123 -4.49 -11.39 18.65
CA THR A 123 -4.77 -9.96 18.82
C THR A 123 -5.68 -9.42 17.71
N THR A 124 -5.46 -9.84 16.47
CA THR A 124 -6.28 -9.45 15.31
C THR A 124 -7.68 -10.04 15.43
N THR A 125 -7.79 -11.34 15.79
CA THR A 125 -9.07 -12.01 16.05
C THR A 125 -9.89 -11.27 17.11
N GLY A 126 -9.27 -10.94 18.24
CA GLY A 126 -9.94 -10.19 19.31
C GLY A 126 -10.42 -8.80 18.87
N LYS A 127 -9.63 -8.08 18.07
CA LYS A 127 -10.04 -6.77 17.53
C LYS A 127 -11.19 -6.88 16.53
N ILE A 128 -11.18 -7.88 15.66
CA ILE A 128 -12.26 -8.13 14.70
C ILE A 128 -13.54 -8.50 15.45
N ALA A 129 -13.47 -9.44 16.42
CA ALA A 129 -14.61 -9.84 17.23
C ALA A 129 -15.21 -8.65 18.00
N ALA A 130 -14.38 -7.83 18.65
CA ALA A 130 -14.84 -6.63 19.34
C ALA A 130 -15.55 -5.63 18.41
N LYS A 131 -15.04 -5.47 17.19
CA LYS A 131 -15.65 -4.61 16.17
C LYS A 131 -17.02 -5.16 15.73
N LEU A 132 -17.09 -6.46 15.43
CA LEU A 132 -18.33 -7.10 15.00
C LEU A 132 -19.40 -7.03 16.09
N LYS A 133 -19.02 -7.24 17.36
CA LYS A 133 -19.91 -7.08 18.51
C LYS A 133 -20.42 -5.64 18.64
N ALA A 134 -19.58 -4.63 18.44
CA ALA A 134 -19.97 -3.23 18.45
C ALA A 134 -20.92 -2.88 17.27
N ASP A 135 -20.79 -3.57 16.14
CA ASP A 135 -21.65 -3.46 14.97
C ASP A 135 -22.94 -4.32 15.10
N GLY A 136 -23.22 -4.89 16.31
CA GLY A 136 -24.41 -5.68 16.59
C GLY A 136 -24.43 -7.10 16.01
N LYS A 137 -23.25 -7.64 15.64
CA LYS A 137 -23.09 -9.01 15.16
C LYS A 137 -22.84 -9.95 16.34
N SER A 138 -23.41 -11.14 16.28
CA SER A 138 -23.21 -12.22 17.25
C SER A 138 -22.45 -13.39 16.64
#